data_4022677e215cc7e039d5d888de702405
#
_entry.id   4022677e215cc7e039d5d888de702405
#
_cell.length_a   1.000
_cell.length_b   1.000
_cell.length_c   1.000
_cell.angle_alpha   90.00
_cell.angle_beta   90.00
_cell.angle_gamma   90.00
#
_symmetry.space_group_name_H-M   'P 1'
#
loop_
_entity.id
_entity.type
_entity.pdbx_description
1 polymer ?
#
loop_
_entity_poly.entity_id
_entity_poly.type
_entity_poly.pdbx_seq_one_letter_code
_entity_poly.pdbx_strand_id
1 'polypeptide(L)'
;MVAKPDLGCRGAGVQLVRDAGKLRSYLSAFPRGARLLLQALVPFEGEAGIFYCRRPGESKGRIISITLKYFPHVYGDGRRTLRQLILDDPRAGRLAHLYLGRHADRLDDVPAPGDAVRLAFAGSHSRGAIFRNGNAMVTPAMEARFDTIAQSLPEFYFGRFDIRFADFAQVQAGQSFTIVEANGAGAESTHIWDRRTTLVQAWGDLMRQYRLLFQIGRANRDRGFRPLSLSEFRRWHRREKELTPLYPATD
;
A
#
# COMPACT_ATOMS: atom_id res chain seq x y z
N MET A 1 -2.79 7.20 15.92
CA MET A 1 -3.28 7.57 14.58
C MET A 1 -2.15 7.50 13.57
N VAL A 2 -2.47 7.56 12.28
CA VAL A 2 -1.46 7.60 11.20
C VAL A 2 -1.53 8.98 10.55
N ALA A 3 -0.40 9.67 10.47
CA ALA A 3 -0.25 10.91 9.71
C ALA A 3 0.37 10.60 8.34
N LYS A 4 -0.19 11.14 7.28
CA LYS A 4 0.28 10.93 5.92
C LYS A 4 0.03 12.13 5.02
N PRO A 5 0.91 12.42 4.04
CA PRO A 5 0.66 13.44 3.03
C PRO A 5 -0.58 13.12 2.19
N ASP A 6 -1.31 14.14 1.76
CA ASP A 6 -2.40 14.02 0.80
C ASP A 6 -1.89 13.73 -0.63
N LEU A 7 -0.72 14.25 -0.96
CA LEU A 7 -0.06 14.03 -2.25
C LEU A 7 1.28 13.32 -2.02
N GLY A 8 1.44 12.15 -2.60
CA GLY A 8 2.65 11.36 -2.47
C GLY A 8 2.41 9.91 -2.89
N CYS A 9 3.47 9.13 -2.93
CA CYS A 9 3.40 7.71 -3.29
C CYS A 9 4.35 6.87 -2.43
N ARG A 10 4.17 5.54 -2.48
CA ARG A 10 5.06 4.54 -1.86
C ARG A 10 5.29 4.74 -0.37
N GLY A 11 4.31 5.32 0.33
CA GLY A 11 4.36 5.56 1.76
C GLY A 11 5.32 6.68 2.19
N ALA A 12 5.71 7.60 1.30
CA ALA A 12 6.55 8.72 1.67
C ALA A 12 5.86 9.60 2.72
N GLY A 13 6.56 9.95 3.81
CA GLY A 13 6.05 10.80 4.88
C GLY A 13 4.99 10.16 5.78
N VAL A 14 4.72 8.85 5.66
CA VAL A 14 3.76 8.16 6.52
C VAL A 14 4.39 7.87 7.88
N GLN A 15 3.77 8.34 8.97
CA GLN A 15 4.22 8.08 10.33
C GLN A 15 3.11 7.63 11.26
N LEU A 16 3.45 6.75 12.20
CA LEU A 16 2.61 6.39 13.32
C LEU A 16 2.72 7.46 14.43
N VAL A 17 1.64 8.19 14.67
CA VAL A 17 1.55 9.21 15.71
C VAL A 17 0.88 8.61 16.94
N ARG A 18 1.67 8.43 18.01
CA ARG A 18 1.22 7.80 19.25
C ARG A 18 0.68 8.82 20.25
N ASP A 19 1.23 10.03 20.25
CA ASP A 19 0.94 11.09 21.22
C ASP A 19 1.01 12.49 20.58
N ALA A 20 0.65 13.52 21.35
CA ALA A 20 0.65 14.90 20.93
C ALA A 20 2.06 15.47 20.66
N GLY A 21 3.09 14.94 21.32
CA GLY A 21 4.50 15.33 21.10
C GLY A 21 4.95 14.89 19.69
N LYS A 22 4.71 13.63 19.36
CA LYS A 22 5.02 13.08 18.03
C LYS A 22 4.24 13.81 16.92
N LEU A 23 2.96 14.17 17.20
CA LEU A 23 2.17 14.96 16.25
C LEU A 23 2.79 16.35 16.02
N ARG A 24 3.17 17.05 17.08
CA ARG A 24 3.84 18.37 16.96
C ARG A 24 5.13 18.27 16.16
N SER A 25 5.97 17.28 16.47
CA SER A 25 7.22 17.05 15.73
C SER A 25 6.97 16.77 14.25
N TYR A 26 5.97 15.94 13.93
CA TYR A 26 5.57 15.67 12.55
C TYR A 26 5.12 16.95 11.84
N LEU A 27 4.23 17.74 12.45
CA LEU A 27 3.69 18.98 11.87
C LEU A 27 4.78 20.04 11.68
N SER A 28 5.74 20.14 12.60
CA SER A 28 6.87 21.07 12.51
C SER A 28 7.81 20.75 11.36
N ALA A 29 7.99 19.45 11.05
CA ALA A 29 8.81 18.98 9.94
C ALA A 29 8.03 18.90 8.61
N PHE A 30 6.71 19.06 8.63
CA PHE A 30 5.87 18.93 7.42
C PHE A 30 5.93 20.22 6.59
N PRO A 31 6.02 20.15 5.24
CA PRO A 31 6.15 21.33 4.39
C PRO A 31 4.92 22.24 4.49
N ARG A 32 5.15 23.53 4.73
CA ARG A 32 4.09 24.54 4.85
C ARG A 32 3.26 24.62 3.57
N GLY A 33 1.93 24.71 3.73
CA GLY A 33 0.98 24.78 2.62
C GLY A 33 0.71 23.45 1.92
N ALA A 34 1.36 22.35 2.31
CA ALA A 34 0.98 21.02 1.88
C ALA A 34 -0.15 20.48 2.77
N ARG A 35 -1.03 19.66 2.17
CA ARG A 35 -2.14 19.01 2.89
C ARG A 35 -1.69 17.67 3.46
N LEU A 36 -2.21 17.35 4.62
CA LEU A 36 -2.00 16.06 5.28
C LEU A 36 -3.32 15.42 5.67
N LEU A 37 -3.29 14.12 5.86
CA LEU A 37 -4.39 13.33 6.39
C LEU A 37 -3.99 12.76 7.75
N LEU A 38 -4.90 12.85 8.72
CA LEU A 38 -4.82 12.14 9.99
C LEU A 38 -5.87 11.03 9.96
N GLN A 39 -5.44 9.79 10.01
CA GLN A 39 -6.28 8.61 9.92
C GLN A 39 -6.24 7.81 11.21
N ALA A 40 -7.37 7.27 11.65
CA ALA A 40 -7.39 6.32 12.75
C ALA A 40 -6.48 5.11 12.44
N LEU A 41 -5.69 4.70 13.42
CA LEU A 41 -4.89 3.47 13.29
C LEU A 41 -5.83 2.27 13.28
N VAL A 42 -5.75 1.47 12.23
CA VAL A 42 -6.42 0.17 12.18
C VAL A 42 -5.53 -0.86 12.88
N PRO A 43 -6.01 -1.51 13.96
CA PRO A 43 -5.17 -2.36 14.81
C PRO A 43 -4.91 -3.76 14.25
N PHE A 44 -5.26 -4.00 12.99
CA PHE A 44 -5.10 -5.31 12.37
C PHE A 44 -3.75 -5.44 11.67
N GLU A 45 -3.13 -6.62 11.80
CA GLU A 45 -1.84 -6.92 11.20
C GLU A 45 -1.94 -7.36 9.73
N GLY A 46 -3.03 -8.02 9.34
CA GLY A 46 -3.24 -8.44 7.96
C GLY A 46 -3.42 -7.25 7.04
N GLU A 47 -2.75 -7.28 5.89
CA GLU A 47 -2.89 -6.25 4.85
C GLU A 47 -2.95 -6.89 3.47
N ALA A 48 -3.86 -6.40 2.63
CA ALA A 48 -3.98 -6.82 1.24
C ALA A 48 -4.35 -5.66 0.32
N GLY A 49 -3.94 -5.77 -0.94
CA GLY A 49 -4.41 -4.92 -2.03
C GLY A 49 -5.43 -5.68 -2.87
N ILE A 50 -6.64 -5.17 -2.97
CA ILE A 50 -7.73 -5.75 -3.76
C ILE A 50 -7.97 -4.87 -4.98
N PHE A 51 -7.64 -5.40 -6.15
CA PHE A 51 -7.78 -4.64 -7.38
C PHE A 51 -9.13 -4.92 -8.04
N TYR A 52 -9.94 -3.89 -8.13
CA TYR A 52 -11.29 -3.93 -8.68
C TYR A 52 -11.34 -3.27 -10.07
N CYS A 53 -12.21 -3.79 -10.91
CA CYS A 53 -12.49 -3.25 -12.24
C CYS A 53 -13.97 -3.44 -12.60
N ARG A 54 -14.60 -2.38 -13.16
CA ARG A 54 -15.95 -2.40 -13.77
C ARG A 54 -15.93 -1.51 -15.01
N ARG A 55 -16.51 -1.94 -16.10
CA ARG A 55 -16.64 -1.05 -17.26
C ARG A 55 -17.83 -0.09 -17.07
N PRO A 56 -17.72 1.16 -17.52
CA PRO A 56 -18.89 2.04 -17.58
C PRO A 56 -20.03 1.38 -18.35
N GLY A 57 -21.24 1.39 -17.77
CA GLY A 57 -22.41 0.72 -18.31
C GLY A 57 -22.61 -0.72 -17.86
N GLU A 58 -21.60 -1.40 -17.32
CA GLU A 58 -21.78 -2.71 -16.69
C GLU A 58 -22.42 -2.56 -15.30
N SER A 59 -23.37 -3.44 -14.96
CA SER A 59 -24.03 -3.44 -13.66
C SER A 59 -23.19 -4.01 -12.54
N LYS A 60 -22.19 -4.85 -12.88
CA LYS A 60 -21.29 -5.52 -11.91
C LYS A 60 -19.85 -5.41 -12.35
N GLY A 61 -18.97 -5.21 -11.38
CA GLY A 61 -17.55 -5.31 -11.55
C GLY A 61 -16.98 -6.61 -10.99
N ARG A 62 -15.66 -6.72 -11.00
CA ARG A 62 -14.94 -7.90 -10.53
C ARG A 62 -13.61 -7.55 -9.91
N ILE A 63 -13.11 -8.44 -9.07
CA ILE A 63 -11.74 -8.40 -8.57
C ILE A 63 -10.82 -8.99 -9.64
N ILE A 64 -9.84 -8.22 -10.10
CA ILE A 64 -8.88 -8.66 -11.11
C ILE A 64 -7.53 -9.10 -10.54
N SER A 65 -7.22 -8.69 -9.31
CA SER A 65 -6.09 -9.24 -8.56
C SER A 65 -6.20 -9.03 -7.05
N ILE A 66 -5.57 -9.93 -6.30
CA ILE A 66 -5.33 -9.81 -4.86
C ILE A 66 -3.84 -9.91 -4.60
N THR A 67 -3.31 -8.95 -3.84
CA THR A 67 -1.95 -8.99 -3.31
C THR A 67 -2.00 -9.07 -1.80
N LEU A 68 -1.56 -10.18 -1.23
CA LEU A 68 -1.35 -10.28 0.21
C LEU A 68 -0.01 -9.61 0.56
N LYS A 69 -0.01 -8.79 1.60
CA LYS A 69 1.18 -8.04 2.03
C LYS A 69 1.62 -8.54 3.41
N TYR A 70 2.88 -8.94 3.51
CA TYR A 70 3.49 -9.39 4.76
C TYR A 70 4.62 -8.45 5.14
N PHE A 71 4.76 -8.22 6.42
CA PHE A 71 5.82 -7.35 6.93
C PHE A 71 7.05 -8.18 7.29
N PRO A 72 8.27 -7.68 7.02
CA PRO A 72 9.49 -8.37 7.41
C PRO A 72 9.66 -8.29 8.93
N HIS A 73 10.08 -9.40 9.53
CA HIS A 73 10.44 -9.52 10.93
C HIS A 73 11.80 -10.19 11.06
N VAL A 74 12.53 -9.85 12.10
CA VAL A 74 13.61 -10.67 12.65
C VAL A 74 13.19 -11.18 14.00
N TYR A 75 13.75 -12.31 14.42
CA TYR A 75 13.37 -12.97 15.67
C TYR A 75 14.54 -12.92 16.65
N GLY A 76 14.27 -12.49 17.87
CA GLY A 76 15.23 -12.48 18.96
C GLY A 76 15.73 -13.89 19.28
N ASP A 77 16.98 -13.98 19.69
CA ASP A 77 17.61 -15.20 20.20
C ASP A 77 18.16 -15.03 21.64
N GLY A 78 17.95 -13.84 22.23
CA GLY A 78 18.45 -13.51 23.55
C GLY A 78 19.96 -13.30 23.62
N ARG A 79 20.67 -13.19 22.50
CA ARG A 79 22.13 -13.07 22.43
C ARG A 79 22.58 -11.97 21.48
N ARG A 80 22.05 -11.92 20.28
CA ARG A 80 22.41 -10.93 19.24
C ARG A 80 21.62 -9.65 19.44
N THR A 81 22.26 -8.54 19.17
CA THR A 81 21.58 -7.24 19.09
C THR A 81 20.65 -7.19 17.89
N LEU A 82 19.66 -6.27 17.91
CA LEU A 82 18.79 -6.04 16.77
C LEU A 82 19.57 -5.73 15.50
N ARG A 83 20.66 -4.97 15.61
CA ARG A 83 21.61 -4.71 14.52
C ARG A 83 22.14 -5.99 13.91
N GLN A 84 22.65 -6.90 14.74
CA GLN A 84 23.20 -8.19 14.29
C GLN A 84 22.10 -9.05 13.66
N LEU A 85 20.92 -9.13 14.26
CA LEU A 85 19.80 -9.88 13.72
C LEU A 85 19.37 -9.36 12.34
N ILE A 86 19.37 -8.04 12.14
CA ILE A 86 19.06 -7.44 10.82
C ILE A 86 20.13 -7.77 9.78
N LEU A 87 21.41 -7.64 10.16
CA LEU A 87 22.53 -7.84 9.21
C LEU A 87 22.70 -9.31 8.82
N ASP A 88 22.47 -10.22 9.76
CA ASP A 88 22.65 -11.67 9.55
C ASP A 88 21.45 -12.31 8.83
N ASP A 89 20.26 -11.65 8.83
CA ASP A 89 19.09 -12.17 8.13
C ASP A 89 19.30 -12.09 6.59
N PRO A 90 19.12 -13.18 5.83
CA PRO A 90 19.40 -13.21 4.40
C PRO A 90 18.60 -12.21 3.56
N ARG A 91 17.42 -11.79 4.05
CA ARG A 91 16.57 -10.81 3.38
C ARG A 91 16.76 -9.42 3.97
N ALA A 92 16.68 -9.29 5.30
CA ALA A 92 16.77 -8.01 5.98
C ALA A 92 18.15 -7.38 5.78
N GLY A 93 19.22 -8.16 5.79
CA GLY A 93 20.59 -7.69 5.55
C GLY A 93 20.76 -7.00 4.21
N ARG A 94 20.08 -7.46 3.16
CA ARG A 94 20.10 -6.79 1.83
C ARG A 94 19.41 -5.43 1.83
N LEU A 95 18.54 -5.18 2.80
CA LEU A 95 17.78 -3.95 2.99
C LEU A 95 18.18 -3.22 4.29
N ALA A 96 19.33 -3.55 4.84
CA ALA A 96 19.82 -2.99 6.11
C ALA A 96 19.83 -1.46 6.13
N HIS A 97 20.17 -0.83 5.00
CA HIS A 97 20.15 0.63 4.83
C HIS A 97 18.76 1.26 5.11
N LEU A 98 17.67 0.50 4.94
CA LEU A 98 16.30 0.95 5.28
C LEU A 98 15.98 0.71 6.75
N TYR A 99 16.43 -0.43 7.31
CA TYR A 99 16.00 -0.86 8.63
C TYR A 99 16.84 -0.26 9.74
N LEU A 100 18.16 -0.15 9.55
CA LEU A 100 19.04 0.40 10.59
C LEU A 100 18.67 1.85 10.92
N GLY A 101 18.35 2.68 9.94
CA GLY A 101 17.91 4.05 10.19
C GLY A 101 16.58 4.15 10.95
N ARG A 102 15.64 3.23 10.70
CA ARG A 102 14.32 3.21 11.36
C ARG A 102 14.37 2.79 12.81
N HIS A 103 15.32 1.97 13.16
CA HIS A 103 15.49 1.41 14.50
C HIS A 103 16.74 1.95 15.20
N ALA A 104 17.22 3.13 14.80
CA ALA A 104 18.47 3.71 15.28
C ALA A 104 18.53 3.83 16.83
N ASP A 105 17.38 4.06 17.45
CA ASP A 105 17.17 4.21 18.89
C ASP A 105 17.26 2.89 19.69
N ARG A 106 17.20 1.73 19.02
CA ARG A 106 17.12 0.41 19.66
C ARG A 106 17.99 -0.67 19.01
N LEU A 107 18.94 -0.29 18.18
CA LEU A 107 19.81 -1.23 17.45
C LEU A 107 20.66 -2.11 18.35
N ASP A 108 21.00 -1.61 19.54
CA ASP A 108 21.83 -2.30 20.50
C ASP A 108 21.01 -3.11 21.54
N ASP A 109 19.65 -3.05 21.44
CA ASP A 109 18.77 -3.93 22.22
C ASP A 109 19.01 -5.39 21.82
N VAL A 110 18.93 -6.29 22.81
CA VAL A 110 18.97 -7.74 22.60
C VAL A 110 17.55 -8.30 22.77
N PRO A 111 16.80 -8.54 21.68
CA PRO A 111 15.44 -9.08 21.81
C PRO A 111 15.43 -10.48 22.42
N ALA A 112 14.45 -10.74 23.28
CA ALA A 112 14.31 -12.03 23.94
C ALA A 112 14.10 -13.18 22.94
N PRO A 113 14.43 -14.43 23.30
CA PRO A 113 14.22 -15.57 22.41
C PRO A 113 12.77 -15.67 21.94
N GLY A 114 12.58 -15.68 20.62
CA GLY A 114 11.25 -15.76 19.99
C GLY A 114 10.52 -14.42 19.80
N ASP A 115 11.04 -13.33 20.34
CA ASP A 115 10.45 -12.00 20.14
C ASP A 115 10.51 -11.62 18.65
N ALA A 116 9.35 -11.34 18.07
CA ALA A 116 9.24 -10.87 16.68
C ALA A 116 9.40 -9.36 16.61
N VAL A 117 10.50 -8.89 16.04
CA VAL A 117 10.74 -7.47 15.79
C VAL A 117 10.36 -7.13 14.36
N ARG A 118 9.27 -6.38 14.19
CA ARG A 118 8.80 -5.91 12.89
C ARG A 118 9.71 -4.81 12.35
N LEU A 119 10.19 -4.94 11.11
CA LEU A 119 11.18 -4.05 10.50
C LEU A 119 10.57 -2.94 9.63
N ALA A 120 9.31 -3.05 9.23
CA ALA A 120 8.63 -2.06 8.40
C ALA A 120 7.19 -1.86 8.84
N PHE A 121 6.75 -0.60 8.93
CA PHE A 121 5.35 -0.25 9.25
C PHE A 121 4.47 -0.21 8.00
N ALA A 122 4.96 0.42 6.92
CA ALA A 122 4.19 0.61 5.69
C ALA A 122 4.26 -0.61 4.76
N GLY A 123 3.12 -1.03 4.22
CA GLY A 123 2.98 -2.16 3.28
C GLY A 123 3.50 -1.86 1.87
N SER A 124 4.66 -1.21 1.73
CA SER A 124 5.29 -0.90 0.44
C SER A 124 6.42 -1.88 0.13
N HIS A 125 6.42 -2.45 -1.08
CA HIS A 125 7.47 -3.38 -1.53
C HIS A 125 8.86 -2.73 -1.52
N SER A 126 8.97 -1.48 -2.00
CA SER A 126 10.23 -0.71 -1.98
C SER A 126 10.74 -0.40 -0.57
N ARG A 127 9.92 -0.59 0.45
CA ARG A 127 10.26 -0.42 1.87
C ARG A 127 10.39 -1.75 2.62
N GLY A 128 10.45 -2.87 1.88
CA GLY A 128 10.74 -4.18 2.41
C GLY A 128 9.55 -5.11 2.61
N ALA A 129 8.30 -4.66 2.43
CA ALA A 129 7.14 -5.54 2.51
C ALA A 129 7.23 -6.68 1.48
N ILE A 130 6.72 -7.85 1.86
CA ILE A 130 6.72 -9.05 1.05
C ILE A 130 5.34 -9.19 0.42
N PHE A 131 5.29 -9.28 -0.91
CA PHE A 131 4.04 -9.47 -1.62
C PHE A 131 3.86 -10.92 -2.04
N ARG A 132 2.61 -11.40 -1.96
CA ARG A 132 2.20 -12.74 -2.40
C ARG A 132 0.96 -12.63 -3.26
N ASN A 133 0.93 -13.43 -4.31
CA ASN A 133 -0.22 -13.56 -5.19
C ASN A 133 -1.37 -14.28 -4.46
N GLY A 134 -2.48 -13.59 -4.26
CA GLY A 134 -3.70 -14.08 -3.64
C GLY A 134 -4.85 -14.30 -4.63
N ASN A 135 -4.61 -14.27 -5.95
CA ASN A 135 -5.68 -14.31 -6.96
C ASN A 135 -6.58 -15.54 -6.85
N ALA A 136 -6.04 -16.70 -6.45
CA ALA A 136 -6.81 -17.91 -6.25
C ALA A 136 -7.77 -17.85 -5.04
N MET A 137 -7.67 -16.80 -4.22
CA MET A 137 -8.47 -16.65 -3.00
C MET A 137 -9.72 -15.77 -3.22
N VAL A 138 -9.97 -15.30 -4.43
CA VAL A 138 -11.17 -14.54 -4.78
C VAL A 138 -12.41 -15.42 -4.58
N THR A 139 -13.43 -14.87 -3.95
CA THR A 139 -14.73 -15.51 -3.76
C THR A 139 -15.86 -14.64 -4.29
N PRO A 140 -17.02 -15.22 -4.62
CA PRO A 140 -18.19 -14.43 -5.03
C PRO A 140 -18.64 -13.43 -3.96
N ALA A 141 -18.53 -13.76 -2.68
CA ALA A 141 -18.87 -12.87 -1.58
C ALA A 141 -17.93 -11.64 -1.51
N MET A 142 -16.61 -11.85 -1.71
CA MET A 142 -15.67 -10.74 -1.86
C MET A 142 -16.05 -9.85 -3.04
N GLU A 143 -16.26 -10.43 -4.22
CA GLU A 143 -16.60 -9.66 -5.42
C GLU A 143 -17.85 -8.82 -5.20
N ALA A 144 -18.92 -9.40 -4.66
CA ALA A 144 -20.16 -8.70 -4.36
C ALA A 144 -19.94 -7.53 -3.37
N ARG A 145 -19.13 -7.76 -2.32
CA ARG A 145 -18.84 -6.72 -1.32
C ARG A 145 -18.02 -5.57 -1.92
N PHE A 146 -16.94 -5.87 -2.64
CA PHE A 146 -16.10 -4.84 -3.26
C PHE A 146 -16.82 -4.13 -4.41
N ASP A 147 -17.70 -4.80 -5.13
CA ASP A 147 -18.57 -4.18 -6.13
C ASP A 147 -19.53 -3.15 -5.49
N THR A 148 -20.19 -3.51 -4.38
CA THR A 148 -21.02 -2.58 -3.60
C THR A 148 -20.24 -1.35 -3.14
N ILE A 149 -19.03 -1.56 -2.60
CA ILE A 149 -18.16 -0.46 -2.13
C ILE A 149 -17.73 0.43 -3.31
N ALA A 150 -17.26 -0.17 -4.40
CA ALA A 150 -16.81 0.58 -5.57
C ALA A 150 -17.94 1.39 -6.21
N GLN A 151 -19.17 0.86 -6.22
CA GLN A 151 -20.33 1.57 -6.75
C GLN A 151 -20.82 2.71 -5.84
N SER A 152 -20.50 2.69 -4.54
CA SER A 152 -20.77 3.81 -3.65
C SER A 152 -19.81 5.01 -3.85
N LEU A 153 -18.71 4.80 -4.56
CA LEU A 153 -17.76 5.85 -4.92
C LEU A 153 -18.09 6.40 -6.32
N PRO A 154 -18.34 7.71 -6.45
CA PRO A 154 -18.66 8.30 -7.76
C PRO A 154 -17.61 8.00 -8.81
N GLU A 155 -18.04 7.44 -9.95
CA GLU A 155 -17.19 7.18 -11.14
C GLU A 155 -15.94 6.30 -10.88
N PHE A 156 -15.98 5.46 -9.85
CA PHE A 156 -14.88 4.53 -9.55
C PHE A 156 -15.04 3.24 -10.37
N TYR A 157 -14.31 3.14 -11.44
CA TYR A 157 -14.36 2.00 -12.37
C TYR A 157 -13.12 1.12 -12.35
N PHE A 158 -12.02 1.62 -11.79
CA PHE A 158 -10.74 0.94 -11.85
C PHE A 158 -9.83 1.42 -10.74
N GLY A 159 -9.30 0.49 -9.96
CA GLY A 159 -8.36 0.84 -8.90
C GLY A 159 -8.16 -0.26 -7.88
N ARG A 160 -7.25 0.00 -6.93
CA ARG A 160 -6.90 -0.91 -5.86
C ARG A 160 -7.32 -0.33 -4.52
N PHE A 161 -8.07 -1.12 -3.77
CA PHE A 161 -8.33 -0.89 -2.35
C PHE A 161 -7.24 -1.58 -1.53
N ASP A 162 -6.50 -0.81 -0.75
CA ASP A 162 -5.61 -1.37 0.26
C ASP A 162 -6.42 -1.51 1.56
N ILE A 163 -6.47 -2.73 2.09
CA ILE A 163 -7.31 -3.10 3.24
C ILE A 163 -6.48 -3.66 4.37
N ARG A 164 -6.99 -3.50 5.61
CA ARG A 164 -6.50 -4.21 6.79
C ARG A 164 -7.57 -5.09 7.38
N PHE A 165 -7.15 -6.24 7.93
CA PHE A 165 -8.04 -7.27 8.47
C PHE A 165 -7.34 -8.09 9.57
N ALA A 166 -8.14 -8.67 10.45
CA ALA A 166 -7.65 -9.62 11.45
C ALA A 166 -7.54 -11.05 10.89
N ASP A 167 -8.54 -11.46 10.10
CA ASP A 167 -8.62 -12.79 9.50
C ASP A 167 -9.03 -12.68 8.03
N PHE A 168 -8.24 -13.28 7.13
CA PHE A 168 -8.53 -13.24 5.70
C PHE A 168 -9.75 -14.09 5.30
N ALA A 169 -10.11 -15.10 6.07
CA ALA A 169 -11.34 -15.86 5.83
C ALA A 169 -12.60 -14.99 5.95
N GLN A 170 -12.59 -14.01 6.85
CA GLN A 170 -13.68 -13.02 6.94
C GLN A 170 -13.70 -12.09 5.72
N VAL A 171 -12.54 -11.71 5.21
CA VAL A 171 -12.44 -10.93 3.95
C VAL A 171 -13.03 -11.75 2.79
N GLN A 172 -12.73 -13.05 2.71
CA GLN A 172 -13.31 -13.96 1.72
C GLN A 172 -14.83 -14.06 1.84
N ALA A 173 -15.38 -13.94 3.05
CA ALA A 173 -16.80 -13.82 3.29
C ALA A 173 -17.38 -12.42 3.01
N GLY A 174 -16.57 -11.46 2.54
CA GLY A 174 -16.96 -10.07 2.29
C GLY A 174 -17.14 -9.22 3.55
N GLN A 175 -16.52 -9.61 4.67
CA GLN A 175 -16.75 -9.04 6.00
C GLN A 175 -15.43 -8.66 6.71
N SER A 176 -15.54 -7.90 7.81
CA SER A 176 -14.48 -7.68 8.81
C SER A 176 -13.15 -7.18 8.27
N PHE A 177 -13.18 -6.18 7.40
CA PHE A 177 -12.00 -5.46 6.93
C PHE A 177 -12.21 -3.94 6.95
N THR A 178 -11.12 -3.20 6.97
CA THR A 178 -11.12 -1.74 6.88
C THR A 178 -10.31 -1.30 5.66
N ILE A 179 -10.88 -0.46 4.81
CA ILE A 179 -10.15 0.17 3.71
C ILE A 179 -9.30 1.30 4.28
N VAL A 180 -8.00 1.25 4.05
CA VAL A 180 -7.05 2.27 4.50
C VAL A 180 -6.63 3.21 3.38
N GLU A 181 -6.81 2.79 2.12
CA GLU A 181 -6.48 3.59 0.94
C GLU A 181 -7.24 3.09 -0.29
N ALA A 182 -7.65 4.04 -1.16
CA ALA A 182 -8.17 3.74 -2.48
C ALA A 182 -7.26 4.38 -3.53
N ASN A 183 -6.69 3.55 -4.38
CA ASN A 183 -5.77 3.96 -5.43
C ASN A 183 -6.47 3.85 -6.79
N GLY A 184 -6.56 4.95 -7.55
CA GLY A 184 -7.26 5.00 -8.84
C GLY A 184 -6.46 4.45 -10.02
N ALA A 185 -6.61 5.09 -11.18
CA ALA A 185 -6.07 4.63 -12.46
C ALA A 185 -4.54 4.47 -12.53
N GLY A 186 -3.78 5.15 -11.66
CA GLY A 186 -2.33 4.98 -11.55
C GLY A 186 -1.88 3.76 -10.75
N ALA A 187 -2.81 2.98 -10.19
CA ALA A 187 -2.47 1.77 -9.44
C ALA A 187 -2.03 0.63 -10.37
N GLU A 188 -1.17 -0.24 -9.85
CA GLU A 188 -0.78 -1.48 -10.52
C GLU A 188 -1.21 -2.72 -9.72
N SER A 189 -1.37 -3.84 -10.41
CA SER A 189 -1.63 -5.16 -9.82
C SER A 189 -0.36 -5.70 -9.16
N THR A 190 -0.16 -5.36 -7.90
CA THR A 190 1.13 -5.59 -7.20
C THR A 190 1.43 -7.06 -6.88
N HIS A 191 0.50 -8.00 -7.11
CA HIS A 191 0.77 -9.45 -7.01
C HIS A 191 1.88 -9.92 -7.96
N ILE A 192 2.16 -9.16 -9.03
CA ILE A 192 3.27 -9.46 -9.96
C ILE A 192 4.65 -9.44 -9.28
N TRP A 193 4.77 -8.81 -8.12
CA TRP A 193 5.99 -8.77 -7.31
C TRP A 193 6.14 -9.99 -6.37
N ASP A 194 5.26 -10.99 -6.45
CA ASP A 194 5.51 -12.28 -5.81
C ASP A 194 6.71 -12.96 -6.48
N ARG A 195 7.67 -13.42 -5.67
CA ARG A 195 8.87 -14.13 -6.15
C ARG A 195 8.58 -15.37 -7.02
N ARG A 196 7.34 -15.90 -6.95
CA ARG A 196 6.87 -17.04 -7.73
C ARG A 196 6.30 -16.64 -9.09
N THR A 197 6.02 -15.35 -9.30
CA THR A 197 5.50 -14.85 -10.57
C THR A 197 6.64 -14.77 -11.58
N THR A 198 6.47 -15.43 -12.73
CA THR A 198 7.42 -15.35 -13.83
C THR A 198 7.30 -14.00 -14.57
N LEU A 199 8.36 -13.60 -15.27
CA LEU A 199 8.34 -12.36 -16.06
C LEU A 199 7.21 -12.35 -17.11
N VAL A 200 6.98 -13.49 -17.76
CA VAL A 200 5.92 -13.64 -18.77
C VAL A 200 4.53 -13.46 -18.14
N GLN A 201 4.30 -14.04 -16.96
CA GLN A 201 3.06 -13.85 -16.21
C GLN A 201 2.87 -12.38 -15.82
N ALA A 202 3.91 -11.74 -15.27
CA ALA A 202 3.86 -10.34 -14.87
C ALA A 202 3.51 -9.43 -16.06
N TRP A 203 4.14 -9.62 -17.20
CA TRP A 203 3.84 -8.87 -18.42
C TRP A 203 2.42 -9.14 -18.93
N GLY A 204 1.98 -10.39 -18.95
CA GLY A 204 0.63 -10.75 -19.32
C GLY A 204 -0.43 -10.06 -18.44
N ASP A 205 -0.19 -10.01 -17.14
CA ASP A 205 -1.08 -9.35 -16.18
C ASP A 205 -1.11 -7.84 -16.39
N LEU A 206 0.04 -7.19 -16.56
CA LEU A 206 0.11 -5.77 -16.85
C LEU A 206 -0.57 -5.41 -18.18
N MET A 207 -0.34 -6.19 -19.24
CA MET A 207 -0.97 -5.95 -20.53
C MET A 207 -2.51 -6.07 -20.45
N ARG A 208 -3.02 -7.08 -19.70
CA ARG A 208 -4.46 -7.20 -19.43
C ARG A 208 -5.00 -6.01 -18.65
N GLN A 209 -4.29 -5.59 -17.61
CA GLN A 209 -4.65 -4.45 -16.78
C GLN A 209 -4.73 -3.16 -17.60
N TYR A 210 -3.69 -2.85 -18.37
CA TYR A 210 -3.67 -1.63 -19.19
C TYR A 210 -4.72 -1.68 -20.30
N ARG A 211 -4.96 -2.85 -20.92
CA ARG A 211 -6.05 -2.99 -21.90
C ARG A 211 -7.41 -2.63 -21.29
N LEU A 212 -7.70 -3.11 -20.07
CA LEU A 212 -8.92 -2.75 -19.34
C LEU A 212 -8.98 -1.25 -19.06
N LEU A 213 -7.89 -0.68 -18.58
CA LEU A 213 -7.79 0.75 -18.29
C LEU A 213 -8.07 1.60 -19.54
N PHE A 214 -7.48 1.26 -20.68
CA PHE A 214 -7.73 1.95 -21.95
C PHE A 214 -9.18 1.82 -22.41
N GLN A 215 -9.80 0.64 -22.26
CA GLN A 215 -11.21 0.43 -22.60
C GLN A 215 -12.13 1.29 -21.73
N ILE A 216 -11.88 1.36 -20.42
CA ILE A 216 -12.62 2.21 -19.48
C ILE A 216 -12.41 3.69 -19.83
N GLY A 217 -11.17 4.09 -20.08
CA GLY A 217 -10.85 5.47 -20.47
C GLY A 217 -11.53 5.90 -21.76
N ARG A 218 -11.65 4.98 -22.74
CA ARG A 218 -12.42 5.24 -23.97
C ARG A 218 -13.90 5.42 -23.66
N ALA A 219 -14.50 4.47 -22.95
CA ALA A 219 -15.93 4.55 -22.59
C ALA A 219 -16.25 5.82 -21.77
N ASN A 220 -15.36 6.25 -20.90
CA ASN A 220 -15.54 7.50 -20.16
C ASN A 220 -15.46 8.74 -21.07
N ARG A 221 -14.56 8.76 -22.07
CA ARG A 221 -14.54 9.85 -23.07
C ARG A 221 -15.83 9.90 -23.87
N ASP A 222 -16.37 8.75 -24.27
CA ASP A 222 -17.65 8.67 -24.98
C ASP A 222 -18.82 9.20 -24.12
N ARG A 223 -18.68 9.19 -22.78
CA ARG A 223 -19.60 9.79 -21.80
C ARG A 223 -19.32 11.28 -21.53
N GLY A 224 -18.35 11.89 -22.18
CA GLY A 224 -18.01 13.30 -22.04
C GLY A 224 -16.90 13.63 -21.04
N PHE A 225 -16.31 12.65 -20.37
CA PHE A 225 -15.16 12.89 -19.48
C PHE A 225 -13.91 13.24 -20.29
N ARG A 226 -13.21 14.27 -19.85
CA ARG A 226 -11.96 14.70 -20.49
C ARG A 226 -10.75 14.26 -19.65
N PRO A 227 -9.71 13.71 -20.27
CA PRO A 227 -8.45 13.46 -19.56
C PRO A 227 -7.79 14.78 -19.16
N LEU A 228 -6.93 14.74 -18.17
CA LEU A 228 -6.07 15.88 -17.83
C LEU A 228 -5.25 16.30 -19.06
N SER A 229 -5.13 17.61 -19.27
CA SER A 229 -4.21 18.12 -20.28
C SER A 229 -2.75 17.82 -19.86
N LEU A 230 -1.85 17.79 -20.84
CA LEU A 230 -0.43 17.55 -20.58
C LEU A 230 0.17 18.62 -19.63
N SER A 231 -0.31 19.86 -19.72
CA SER A 231 0.11 20.95 -18.82
C SER A 231 -0.35 20.73 -17.39
N GLU A 232 -1.58 20.28 -17.18
CA GLU A 232 -2.10 19.94 -15.86
C GLU A 232 -1.36 18.74 -15.27
N PHE A 233 -1.16 17.69 -16.06
CA PHE A 233 -0.37 16.53 -15.62
C PHE A 233 1.05 16.92 -15.20
N ARG A 234 1.75 17.73 -16.01
CA ARG A 234 3.09 18.23 -15.67
C ARG A 234 3.11 19.07 -14.42
N ARG A 235 2.08 19.91 -14.18
CA ARG A 235 1.95 20.72 -12.98
C ARG A 235 1.83 19.83 -11.72
N TRP A 236 0.95 18.83 -11.74
CA TRP A 236 0.78 17.91 -10.63
C TRP A 236 2.02 17.05 -10.37
N HIS A 237 2.65 16.55 -11.42
CA HIS A 237 3.88 15.75 -11.29
C HIS A 237 5.05 16.60 -10.75
N ARG A 238 5.18 17.84 -11.17
CA ARG A 238 6.16 18.77 -10.59
C ARG A 238 5.88 19.01 -9.12
N ARG A 239 4.63 19.26 -8.75
CA ARG A 239 4.23 19.47 -7.36
C ARG A 239 4.55 18.27 -6.47
N GLU A 240 4.30 17.07 -6.94
CA GLU A 240 4.69 15.85 -6.24
C GLU A 240 6.20 15.74 -6.04
N LYS A 241 6.98 15.98 -7.10
CA LYS A 241 8.45 15.95 -7.04
C LYS A 241 9.04 17.00 -6.10
N GLU A 242 8.45 18.17 -6.02
CA GLU A 242 8.87 19.24 -5.10
C GLU A 242 8.55 18.91 -3.65
N LEU A 243 7.40 18.31 -3.36
CA LEU A 243 6.95 18.04 -2.00
C LEU A 243 7.53 16.75 -1.40
N THR A 244 7.66 15.69 -2.18
CA THR A 244 8.06 14.37 -1.68
C THR A 244 9.39 14.36 -0.91
N PRO A 245 10.45 15.05 -1.35
CA PRO A 245 11.72 15.13 -0.60
C PRO A 245 11.62 15.92 0.71
N LEU A 246 10.59 16.76 0.86
CA LEU A 246 10.40 17.62 2.02
C LEU A 246 9.56 16.95 3.12
N TYR A 247 8.96 15.79 2.85
CA TYR A 247 8.17 15.09 3.85
C TYR A 247 9.04 14.50 4.95
N PRO A 248 8.50 14.42 6.19
CA PRO A 248 9.17 13.73 7.28
C PRO A 248 9.57 12.30 6.90
N ALA A 249 10.60 11.77 7.53
CA ALA A 249 11.00 10.38 7.33
C ALA A 249 9.82 9.44 7.62
N THR A 250 9.71 8.37 6.84
CA THR A 250 8.67 7.33 7.04
C THR A 250 9.11 6.35 8.11
N ASP A 251 8.19 5.97 9.03
CA ASP A 251 8.41 4.89 10.01
C ASP A 251 8.55 3.51 9.35
#